data_80b27b29205fcd8e54552042501f07a2
#
_entry.id   80b27b29205fcd8e54552042501f07a2
#
_cell.length_a   1.000
_cell.length_b   1.000
_cell.length_c   1.000
_cell.angle_alpha   90.00
_cell.angle_beta   90.00
_cell.angle_gamma   90.00
#
_symmetry.space_group_name_H-M   'P 1'
#
loop_
_entity.id
_entity.type
_entity.pdbx_description
1 polymer ?
#
loop_
_entity_poly.entity_id
_entity_poly.type
_entity_poly.pdbx_seq_one_letter_code
_entity_poly.pdbx_strand_id
1 'polypeptide(L)'
;MLSENQIQENGPVSKDQEQQKKIFRKIVWPFAIAETLVWAAYYYSFPALLPTWEADLGFSKTALTGAFTLSLIVSAVFAPIVGRLIDYGYGKLAFAGGAGLASILLILLSQVTEIWQFYVIWFAIGIA
;
A
#
# COMPACT_ATOMS: atom_id res chain seq x y z
N MET A 1 20.52 10.12 -45.41
CA MET A 1 19.04 9.98 -45.45
C MET A 1 18.59 9.38 -44.13
N LEU A 2 18.12 10.22 -43.21
CA LEU A 2 17.55 9.73 -41.96
C LEU A 2 16.17 9.18 -42.30
N SER A 3 15.82 7.97 -41.80
CA SER A 3 14.53 7.36 -42.08
C SER A 3 13.39 8.19 -41.49
N GLU A 4 12.23 8.24 -42.18
CA GLU A 4 11.04 8.98 -41.74
C GLU A 4 10.62 8.66 -40.28
N ASN A 5 10.94 7.49 -39.79
CA ASN A 5 10.70 7.09 -38.40
C ASN A 5 11.51 7.90 -37.37
N GLN A 6 12.68 8.41 -37.72
CA GLN A 6 13.51 9.22 -36.81
C GLN A 6 13.07 10.69 -36.73
N ILE A 7 12.39 11.16 -37.75
CA ILE A 7 11.83 12.53 -37.80
C ILE A 7 10.57 12.64 -36.93
N GLN A 8 9.83 11.53 -36.77
CA GLN A 8 8.62 11.46 -35.97
C GLN A 8 8.89 11.41 -34.46
N GLU A 9 10.07 10.89 -34.07
CA GLU A 9 10.50 10.77 -32.66
C GLU A 9 11.01 12.10 -32.08
N ASN A 10 11.46 13.05 -32.93
CA ASN A 10 12.00 14.35 -32.54
C ASN A 10 11.12 15.54 -32.93
N GLY A 11 9.87 15.30 -33.32
CA GLY A 11 8.89 16.36 -33.62
C GLY A 11 8.50 17.14 -32.37
N PRO A 12 8.05 18.42 -32.48
CA PRO A 12 7.60 19.19 -31.34
C PRO A 12 6.46 18.44 -30.64
N VAL A 13 6.64 18.18 -29.33
CA VAL A 13 5.64 17.52 -28.46
C VAL A 13 4.29 18.18 -28.70
N SER A 14 3.30 17.41 -29.16
CA SER A 14 1.96 17.96 -29.45
C SER A 14 1.36 18.55 -28.17
N LYS A 15 0.54 19.61 -28.30
CA LYS A 15 -0.13 20.24 -27.16
C LYS A 15 -0.91 19.22 -26.31
N ASP A 16 -1.41 18.16 -26.94
CA ASP A 16 -2.13 17.07 -26.29
C ASP A 16 -1.20 16.22 -25.41
N GLN A 17 0.04 15.95 -25.85
CA GLN A 17 1.03 15.23 -25.06
C GLN A 17 1.51 16.05 -23.87
N GLU A 18 1.68 17.36 -24.01
CA GLU A 18 2.00 18.24 -22.88
C GLU A 18 0.85 18.32 -21.87
N GLN A 19 -0.37 18.37 -22.35
CA GLN A 19 -1.55 18.41 -21.51
C GLN A 19 -1.74 17.09 -20.75
N GLN A 20 -1.54 15.96 -21.41
CA GLN A 20 -1.54 14.63 -20.77
C GLN A 20 -0.43 14.52 -19.70
N LYS A 21 0.80 14.97 -19.98
CA LYS A 21 1.89 14.98 -19.01
C LYS A 21 1.58 15.87 -17.79
N LYS A 22 0.93 17.01 -17.99
CA LYS A 22 0.51 17.90 -16.88
C LYS A 22 -0.56 17.25 -16.01
N ILE A 23 -1.56 16.62 -16.63
CA ILE A 23 -2.64 15.89 -15.92
C ILE A 23 -2.06 14.71 -15.16
N PHE A 24 -1.21 13.92 -15.80
CA PHE A 24 -0.52 12.79 -15.19
C PHE A 24 0.29 13.20 -13.96
N ARG A 25 1.13 14.23 -14.08
CA ARG A 25 1.89 14.76 -12.95
C ARG A 25 0.99 15.26 -11.82
N LYS A 26 -0.12 15.92 -12.13
CA LYS A 26 -1.04 16.48 -11.14
C LYS A 26 -1.80 15.43 -10.35
N ILE A 27 -1.98 14.23 -10.91
CA ILE A 27 -2.68 13.11 -10.27
C ILE A 27 -1.68 12.14 -9.62
N VAL A 28 -0.62 11.76 -10.33
CA VAL A 28 0.30 10.71 -9.90
C VAL A 28 1.18 11.14 -8.73
N TRP A 29 1.67 12.39 -8.73
CA TRP A 29 2.53 12.87 -7.65
C TRP A 29 1.86 12.91 -6.27
N PRO A 30 0.67 13.54 -6.11
CA PRO A 30 -0.02 13.51 -4.82
C PRO A 30 -0.36 12.10 -4.37
N PHE A 31 -0.75 11.23 -5.32
CA PHE A 31 -1.07 9.85 -5.03
C PHE A 31 0.17 9.05 -4.57
N ALA A 32 1.30 9.21 -5.25
CA ALA A 32 2.56 8.58 -4.88
C ALA A 32 3.06 9.03 -3.49
N ILE A 33 2.92 10.33 -3.18
CA ILE A 33 3.28 10.86 -1.86
C ILE A 33 2.35 10.28 -0.79
N ALA A 34 1.05 10.28 -1.02
CA ALA A 34 0.07 9.72 -0.09
C ALA A 34 0.33 8.24 0.17
N GLU A 35 0.58 7.46 -0.87
CA GLU A 35 0.91 6.03 -0.77
C GLU A 35 2.19 5.81 0.02
N THR A 36 3.24 6.60 -0.27
CA THR A 36 4.51 6.51 0.47
C THR A 36 4.33 6.82 1.95
N LEU A 37 3.53 7.84 2.29
CA LEU A 37 3.27 8.22 3.68
C LEU A 37 2.46 7.14 4.41
N VAL A 38 1.41 6.59 3.78
CA VAL A 38 0.60 5.51 4.35
C VAL A 38 1.47 4.28 4.57
N TRP A 39 2.27 3.91 3.57
CA TRP A 39 3.17 2.76 3.67
C TRP A 39 4.23 2.94 4.75
N ALA A 40 4.83 4.12 4.83
CA ALA A 40 5.82 4.44 5.86
C ALA A 40 5.19 4.41 7.26
N ALA A 41 4.04 5.04 7.46
CA ALA A 41 3.32 5.03 8.73
C ALA A 41 3.00 3.59 9.17
N TYR A 42 2.50 2.78 8.25
CA TYR A 42 2.16 1.39 8.51
C TYR A 42 3.39 0.53 8.84
N TYR A 43 4.44 0.63 8.03
CA TYR A 43 5.65 -0.18 8.18
C TYR A 43 6.42 0.18 9.45
N TYR A 44 6.54 1.48 9.76
CA TYR A 44 7.30 1.93 10.94
C TYR A 44 6.50 1.88 12.24
N SER A 45 5.16 1.85 12.19
CA SER A 45 4.35 1.70 13.40
C SER A 45 4.58 0.35 14.10
N PHE A 46 4.82 -0.72 13.33
CA PHE A 46 5.05 -2.04 13.91
C PHE A 46 6.28 -2.09 14.83
N PRO A 47 7.51 -1.77 14.38
CA PRO A 47 8.68 -1.79 15.26
C PRO A 47 8.59 -0.76 16.40
N ALA A 48 7.90 0.37 16.19
CA ALA A 48 7.70 1.38 17.23
C ALA A 48 6.78 0.88 18.36
N LEU A 49 5.74 0.12 18.03
CA LEU A 49 4.77 -0.40 18.99
C LEU A 49 5.16 -1.78 19.56
N LEU A 50 6.10 -2.46 18.93
CA LEU A 50 6.54 -3.81 19.33
C LEU A 50 6.91 -3.93 20.81
N PRO A 51 7.73 -3.02 21.42
CA PRO A 51 8.05 -3.09 22.83
C PRO A 51 6.82 -2.91 23.74
N THR A 52 5.88 -2.07 23.35
CA THR A 52 4.64 -1.83 24.08
C THR A 52 3.76 -3.09 24.05
N TRP A 53 3.57 -3.71 22.90
CA TRP A 53 2.80 -4.95 22.79
C TRP A 53 3.44 -6.12 23.55
N GLU A 54 4.77 -6.21 23.55
CA GLU A 54 5.50 -7.21 24.32
C GLU A 54 5.27 -7.02 25.83
N ALA A 55 5.28 -5.78 26.32
CA ALA A 55 5.08 -5.46 27.72
C ALA A 55 3.59 -5.60 28.15
N ASP A 56 2.66 -5.11 27.35
CA ASP A 56 1.24 -5.04 27.71
C ASP A 56 0.51 -6.36 27.50
N LEU A 57 0.82 -7.07 26.40
CA LEU A 57 0.14 -8.31 26.03
C LEU A 57 0.90 -9.56 26.51
N GLY A 58 2.14 -9.43 26.94
CA GLY A 58 2.97 -10.55 27.40
C GLY A 58 3.35 -11.57 26.29
N PHE A 59 3.16 -11.21 25.02
CA PHE A 59 3.51 -12.08 23.91
C PHE A 59 5.00 -11.99 23.59
N SER A 60 5.57 -13.11 23.15
CA SER A 60 6.98 -13.10 22.73
C SER A 60 7.19 -12.25 21.48
N LYS A 61 8.32 -11.58 21.41
CA LYS A 61 8.73 -10.78 20.26
C LYS A 61 8.68 -11.58 18.95
N THR A 62 9.04 -12.87 19.01
CA THR A 62 8.98 -13.78 17.87
C THR A 62 7.55 -14.00 17.38
N ALA A 63 6.58 -14.16 18.29
CA ALA A 63 5.18 -14.34 17.95
C ALA A 63 4.60 -13.08 17.29
N LEU A 64 4.88 -11.90 17.85
CA LEU A 64 4.45 -10.61 17.28
C LEU A 64 5.05 -10.38 15.88
N THR A 65 6.36 -10.60 15.73
CA THR A 65 7.05 -10.47 14.43
C THR A 65 6.54 -11.49 13.41
N GLY A 66 6.16 -12.70 13.86
CA GLY A 66 5.53 -13.72 13.01
C GLY A 66 4.21 -13.26 12.39
N ALA A 67 3.35 -12.57 13.15
CA ALA A 67 2.10 -12.01 12.64
C ALA A 67 2.35 -10.92 11.59
N PHE A 68 3.32 -10.04 11.83
CA PHE A 68 3.74 -9.03 10.85
C PHE A 68 4.28 -9.66 9.56
N THR A 69 5.14 -10.68 9.68
CA THR A 69 5.65 -11.42 8.53
C THR A 69 4.52 -12.09 7.75
N LEU A 70 3.53 -12.65 8.44
CA LEU A 70 2.34 -13.21 7.80
C LEU A 70 1.60 -12.17 6.98
N SER A 71 1.41 -10.95 7.48
CA SER A 71 0.76 -9.88 6.73
C SER A 71 1.50 -9.52 5.44
N LEU A 72 2.83 -9.49 5.47
CA LEU A 72 3.65 -9.22 4.28
C LEU A 72 3.53 -10.34 3.23
N ILE A 73 3.48 -11.60 3.66
CA ILE A 73 3.29 -12.73 2.75
C ILE A 73 1.89 -12.66 2.11
N VAL A 74 0.86 -12.39 2.91
CA VAL A 74 -0.51 -12.23 2.43
C VAL A 74 -0.60 -11.09 1.41
N SER A 75 -0.03 -9.93 1.74
CA SER A 75 0.04 -8.78 0.83
C SER A 75 0.71 -9.14 -0.50
N ALA A 76 1.82 -9.86 -0.47
CA ALA A 76 2.52 -10.30 -1.68
C ALA A 76 1.65 -11.23 -2.55
N VAL A 77 0.86 -12.11 -1.93
CA VAL A 77 -0.07 -13.02 -2.64
C VAL A 77 -1.24 -12.25 -3.26
N PHE A 78 -1.76 -11.23 -2.57
CA PHE A 78 -2.89 -10.43 -3.05
C PHE A 78 -2.48 -9.32 -4.02
N ALA A 79 -1.21 -8.90 -4.04
CA ALA A 79 -0.71 -7.84 -4.92
C ALA A 79 -1.10 -7.99 -6.40
N PRO A 80 -1.01 -9.18 -7.06
CA PRO A 80 -1.43 -9.32 -8.46
C PRO A 80 -2.94 -9.20 -8.65
N ILE A 81 -3.75 -9.49 -7.63
CA ILE A 81 -5.22 -9.34 -7.68
C ILE A 81 -5.56 -7.85 -7.63
N VAL A 82 -4.94 -7.12 -6.70
CA VAL A 82 -5.11 -5.67 -6.57
C VAL A 82 -4.59 -4.95 -7.83
N GLY A 83 -3.45 -5.38 -8.38
CA GLY A 83 -2.92 -4.86 -9.64
C GLY A 83 -3.94 -4.95 -10.79
N ARG A 84 -4.59 -6.10 -10.97
CA ARG A 84 -5.66 -6.26 -11.97
C ARG A 84 -6.86 -5.35 -11.71
N LEU A 85 -7.25 -5.17 -10.44
CA LEU A 85 -8.35 -4.27 -10.08
C LEU A 85 -8.03 -2.82 -10.45
N ILE A 86 -6.78 -2.40 -10.28
CA ILE A 86 -6.29 -1.08 -10.70
C ILE A 86 -6.33 -0.95 -12.23
N ASP A 87 -5.90 -1.98 -12.98
CA ASP A 87 -5.92 -2.02 -14.44
C ASP A 87 -7.34 -1.89 -15.01
N TYR A 88 -8.33 -2.45 -14.31
CA TYR A 88 -9.76 -2.28 -14.64
C TYR A 88 -10.33 -0.88 -14.29
N GLY A 89 -9.50 0.05 -13.80
CA GLY A 89 -9.91 1.42 -13.47
C GLY A 89 -10.46 1.63 -12.06
N TYR A 90 -10.47 0.61 -11.21
CA TYR A 90 -10.95 0.67 -9.82
C TYR A 90 -9.87 1.11 -8.81
N GLY A 91 -8.74 1.66 -9.27
CA GLY A 91 -7.62 2.02 -8.41
C GLY A 91 -7.96 2.96 -7.25
N LYS A 92 -8.84 3.96 -7.48
CA LYS A 92 -9.29 4.86 -6.41
C LYS A 92 -10.10 4.14 -5.33
N LEU A 93 -10.96 3.22 -5.75
CA LEU A 93 -11.80 2.43 -4.84
C LEU A 93 -10.96 1.43 -4.06
N ALA A 94 -10.02 0.76 -4.72
CA ALA A 94 -9.10 -0.16 -4.09
C ALA A 94 -8.25 0.54 -3.02
N PHE A 95 -7.67 1.70 -3.35
CA PHE A 95 -6.88 2.49 -2.40
C PHE A 95 -7.70 3.01 -1.21
N ALA A 96 -8.85 3.64 -1.48
CA ALA A 96 -9.69 4.19 -0.42
C ALA A 96 -10.30 3.07 0.47
N GLY A 97 -10.70 1.96 -0.15
CA GLY A 97 -11.22 0.80 0.56
C GLY A 97 -10.17 0.12 1.42
N GLY A 98 -8.97 -0.10 0.88
CA GLY A 98 -7.84 -0.67 1.61
C GLY A 98 -7.41 0.20 2.78
N ALA A 99 -7.22 1.51 2.55
CA ALA A 99 -6.86 2.45 3.61
C ALA A 99 -7.94 2.55 4.71
N GLY A 100 -9.22 2.54 4.33
CA GLY A 100 -10.33 2.54 5.28
C GLY A 100 -10.37 1.25 6.11
N LEU A 101 -10.23 0.10 5.46
CA LEU A 101 -10.18 -1.19 6.14
C LEU A 101 -8.99 -1.29 7.09
N ALA A 102 -7.80 -0.91 6.64
CA ALA A 102 -6.60 -0.90 7.47
C ALA A 102 -6.76 0.00 8.70
N SER A 103 -7.39 1.17 8.56
CA SER A 103 -7.66 2.08 9.68
C SER A 103 -8.59 1.45 10.72
N ILE A 104 -9.65 0.77 10.28
CA ILE A 104 -10.57 0.04 11.18
C ILE A 104 -9.83 -1.09 11.90
N LEU A 105 -9.01 -1.87 11.17
CA LEU A 105 -8.25 -2.97 11.73
C LEU A 105 -7.21 -2.50 12.77
N LEU A 106 -6.58 -1.34 12.56
CA LEU A 106 -5.69 -0.74 13.54
C LEU A 106 -6.43 -0.31 14.83
N ILE A 107 -7.67 0.17 14.72
CA ILE A 107 -8.50 0.46 15.88
C ILE A 107 -8.84 -0.85 16.63
N LEU A 108 -9.21 -1.90 15.91
CA LEU A 108 -9.47 -3.21 16.50
C LEU A 108 -8.23 -3.81 17.16
N LEU A 109 -7.05 -3.53 16.62
CA LEU A 109 -5.77 -3.99 17.19
C LEU A 109 -5.55 -3.46 18.61
N SER A 110 -6.10 -2.30 18.94
CA SER A 110 -6.01 -1.73 20.30
C SER A 110 -6.82 -2.50 21.37
N GLN A 111 -7.70 -3.39 20.94
CA GLN A 111 -8.57 -4.19 21.84
C GLN A 111 -8.16 -5.67 21.89
N VAL A 112 -7.04 -6.00 21.31
CA VAL A 112 -6.53 -7.38 21.28
C VAL A 112 -6.05 -7.79 22.67
N THR A 113 -6.51 -8.95 23.10
CA THR A 113 -6.11 -9.60 24.36
C THR A 113 -5.45 -10.96 24.14
N GLU A 114 -5.71 -11.59 22.99
CA GLU A 114 -5.26 -12.92 22.67
C GLU A 114 -4.40 -12.93 21.40
N ILE A 115 -3.37 -13.77 21.37
CA ILE A 115 -2.41 -13.84 20.26
C ILE A 115 -3.09 -14.20 18.93
N TRP A 116 -4.10 -15.07 18.93
CA TRP A 116 -4.82 -15.45 17.71
C TRP A 116 -5.57 -14.28 17.08
N GLN A 117 -6.14 -13.35 17.90
CA GLN A 117 -6.79 -12.13 17.44
C GLN A 117 -5.77 -11.22 16.73
N PHE A 118 -4.57 -11.12 17.30
CA PHE A 118 -3.46 -10.39 16.73
C PHE A 118 -3.11 -10.91 15.33
N TYR A 119 -2.99 -12.23 15.17
CA TYR A 119 -2.72 -12.87 13.88
C TYR A 119 -3.84 -12.66 12.87
N VAL A 120 -5.11 -12.76 13.28
CA VAL A 120 -6.26 -12.55 12.39
C VAL A 120 -6.31 -11.10 11.87
N ILE A 121 -6.06 -10.13 12.75
CA ILE A 121 -6.04 -8.72 12.37
C ILE A 121 -4.88 -8.44 11.40
N TRP A 122 -3.68 -8.93 11.70
CA TRP A 122 -2.53 -8.75 10.80
C TRP A 122 -2.70 -9.47 9.47
N PHE A 123 -3.34 -10.63 9.44
CA PHE A 123 -3.73 -11.30 8.21
C PHE A 123 -4.69 -10.43 7.38
N ALA A 124 -5.74 -9.86 8.01
CA ALA A 124 -6.69 -8.98 7.33
C ALA A 124 -6.05 -7.68 6.84
N ILE A 125 -5.10 -7.11 7.61
CA ILE A 125 -4.30 -5.97 7.19
C ILE A 125 -3.46 -6.29 5.94
N GLY A 126 -2.94 -7.52 5.85
CA GLY A 126 -2.19 -7.96 4.66
C GLY A 126 -3.06 -8.04 3.39
N ILE A 127 -4.38 -8.10 3.51
CA ILE A 127 -5.31 -8.05 2.37
C ILE A 127 -5.71 -6.61 2.02
N ALA A 128 -5.72 -5.69 3.00
CA ALA A 128 -6.11 -4.28 2.85
C ALA A 128 -5.11 -3.49 2.05
#